data_43f72fd946952c920123c52314cc331d
#
_entry.id   43f72fd946952c920123c52314cc331d
#
_cell.length_a   1.000
_cell.length_b   1.000
_cell.length_c   1.000
_cell.angle_alpha   90.00
_cell.angle_beta   90.00
_cell.angle_gamma   90.00
#
_symmetry.space_group_name_H-M   'P 1'
#
loop_
_entity.id
_entity.type
_entity.pdbx_description
1 polymer ?
#
loop_
_entity_poly.entity_id
_entity_poly.type
_entity_poly.pdbx_seq_one_letter_code
_entity_poly.pdbx_strand_id
1 'polypeptide(L)'
;VQLASRFAEHVARHLTDVGGDHVLDLGCGTGVLAEILAERGLRVTGVDLADEMLVIARRRCRARRSSIDFLQGDVLKDRFAGPYPVVSASGEIVNHLETERKVARYFANVFRHVQPGGVFVFDAIQRATFENNWDDRSYYLSGETGDIVQECSWDAERNVGTVEMTGYVKQARGA
;
A
#
# COMPACT_ATOMS: atom_id res chain seq x y z
N VAL A 1 9.59 -4.10 5.60
CA VAL A 1 10.50 -4.32 4.45
C VAL A 1 10.32 -5.71 3.86
N GLN A 2 10.32 -6.79 4.65
CA GLN A 2 10.23 -8.17 4.15
C GLN A 2 8.95 -8.46 3.35
N LEU A 3 7.80 -7.98 3.81
CA LEU A 3 6.51 -8.15 3.11
C LEU A 3 6.50 -7.39 1.78
N ALA A 4 6.92 -6.12 1.78
CA ALA A 4 7.02 -5.30 0.57
C ALA A 4 7.98 -5.91 -0.47
N SER A 5 9.10 -6.52 -0.04
CA SER A 5 10.03 -7.20 -0.95
C SER A 5 9.40 -8.41 -1.63
N ARG A 6 8.64 -9.24 -0.89
CA ARG A 6 7.90 -10.38 -1.46
C ARG A 6 6.81 -9.92 -2.42
N PHE A 7 6.08 -8.87 -2.07
CA PHE A 7 5.06 -8.28 -2.93
C PHE A 7 5.67 -7.74 -4.23
N ALA A 8 6.82 -7.04 -4.14
CA ALA A 8 7.57 -6.56 -5.29
C ALA A 8 8.04 -7.68 -6.23
N GLU A 9 8.34 -8.87 -5.71
CA GLU A 9 8.68 -10.05 -6.52
C GLU A 9 7.48 -10.53 -7.35
N HIS A 10 6.29 -10.53 -6.77
CA HIS A 10 5.06 -10.87 -7.51
C HIS A 10 4.79 -9.85 -8.62
N VAL A 11 4.88 -8.55 -8.31
CA VAL A 11 4.70 -7.47 -9.29
C VAL A 11 5.70 -7.59 -10.44
N ALA A 12 6.98 -7.76 -10.14
CA ALA A 12 8.04 -7.87 -11.15
C ALA A 12 7.88 -9.13 -12.05
N ARG A 13 7.43 -10.26 -11.48
CA ARG A 13 7.14 -11.48 -12.25
C ARG A 13 6.05 -11.21 -13.27
N HIS A 14 4.92 -10.65 -12.86
CA HIS A 14 3.82 -10.34 -13.78
C HIS A 14 4.23 -9.34 -14.87
N LEU A 15 5.09 -8.36 -14.55
CA LEU A 15 5.62 -7.45 -15.58
C LEU A 15 6.43 -8.20 -16.65
N THR A 16 7.20 -9.19 -16.25
CA THR A 16 7.92 -10.04 -17.21
C THR A 16 6.96 -10.79 -18.13
N ASP A 17 5.85 -11.30 -17.58
CA ASP A 17 4.87 -12.10 -18.33
C ASP A 17 4.06 -11.23 -19.32
N VAL A 18 3.66 -10.01 -18.92
CA VAL A 18 2.81 -9.14 -19.76
C VAL A 18 3.60 -8.18 -20.66
N GLY A 19 4.90 -8.06 -20.43
CA GLY A 19 5.78 -7.11 -21.11
C GLY A 19 5.58 -5.66 -20.64
N GLY A 20 6.67 -4.95 -20.45
CA GLY A 20 6.68 -3.55 -20.03
C GLY A 20 7.59 -3.29 -18.84
N ASP A 21 7.69 -2.04 -18.44
CA ASP A 21 8.59 -1.58 -17.38
C ASP A 21 7.94 -0.58 -16.41
N HIS A 22 6.63 -0.32 -16.57
CA HIS A 22 5.94 0.72 -15.82
C HIS A 22 4.83 0.16 -14.93
N VAL A 23 4.88 0.49 -13.65
CA VAL A 23 3.89 0.11 -12.63
C VAL A 23 3.15 1.32 -12.11
N LEU A 24 1.84 1.21 -11.96
CA LEU A 24 1.04 2.14 -11.15
C LEU A 24 0.85 1.52 -9.75
N ASP A 25 1.37 2.19 -8.72
CA ASP A 25 1.27 1.75 -7.32
C ASP A 25 0.21 2.59 -6.59
N LEU A 26 -0.96 2.01 -6.37
CA LEU A 26 -2.11 2.66 -5.73
C LEU A 26 -2.03 2.53 -4.21
N GLY A 27 -2.19 3.64 -3.49
CA GLY A 27 -1.99 3.71 -2.04
C GLY A 27 -0.53 3.49 -1.66
N CYS A 28 0.38 4.12 -2.37
CA CYS A 28 1.82 3.88 -2.23
C CYS A 28 2.41 4.27 -0.86
N GLY A 29 1.65 4.99 -0.03
CA GLY A 29 2.05 5.43 1.30
C GLY A 29 3.39 6.16 1.29
N THR A 30 4.32 5.72 2.12
CA THR A 30 5.68 6.26 2.22
C THR A 30 6.63 5.80 1.09
N GLY A 31 6.12 5.14 0.06
CA GLY A 31 6.86 4.78 -1.15
C GLY A 31 7.79 3.58 -1.01
N VAL A 32 7.61 2.71 -0.01
CA VAL A 32 8.50 1.55 0.21
C VAL A 32 8.46 0.56 -0.96
N LEU A 33 7.26 0.19 -1.42
CA LEU A 33 7.10 -0.72 -2.56
C LEU A 33 7.62 -0.05 -3.84
N ALA A 34 7.22 1.20 -4.07
CA ALA A 34 7.64 1.98 -5.24
C ALA A 34 9.18 2.05 -5.34
N GLU A 35 9.86 2.27 -4.20
CA GLU A 35 11.33 2.32 -4.15
C GLU A 35 11.95 0.97 -4.53
N ILE A 36 11.45 -0.14 -3.97
CA ILE A 36 11.95 -1.49 -4.27
C ILE A 36 11.77 -1.84 -5.76
N LEU A 37 10.65 -1.44 -6.36
CA LEU A 37 10.39 -1.67 -7.78
C LEU A 37 11.34 -0.83 -8.65
N ALA A 38 11.55 0.44 -8.30
CA ALA A 38 12.47 1.33 -9.01
C ALA A 38 13.94 0.87 -8.89
N GLU A 39 14.36 0.32 -7.74
CA GLU A 39 15.69 -0.29 -7.57
C GLU A 39 15.91 -1.50 -8.49
N ARG A 40 14.83 -2.13 -8.97
CA ARG A 40 14.86 -3.20 -9.99
C ARG A 40 14.82 -2.68 -11.43
N GLY A 41 14.92 -1.36 -11.62
CA GLY A 41 14.93 -0.71 -12.93
C GLY A 41 13.55 -0.46 -13.52
N LEU A 42 12.48 -0.59 -12.73
CA LEU A 42 11.11 -0.34 -13.18
C LEU A 42 10.74 1.13 -13.01
N ARG A 43 9.95 1.66 -13.94
CA ARG A 43 9.31 2.96 -13.77
C ARG A 43 8.09 2.81 -12.87
N VAL A 44 7.91 3.72 -11.92
CA VAL A 44 6.79 3.64 -10.99
C VAL A 44 6.06 4.98 -10.93
N THR A 45 4.75 4.94 -11.01
CA THR A 45 3.88 6.05 -10.62
C THR A 45 3.19 5.65 -9.32
N GLY A 46 3.60 6.27 -8.21
CA GLY A 46 2.98 6.05 -6.90
C GLY A 46 1.85 7.05 -6.65
N VAL A 47 0.70 6.57 -6.21
CA VAL A 47 -0.46 7.41 -5.89
C VAL A 47 -0.88 7.18 -4.46
N ASP A 48 -1.12 8.26 -3.72
CA ASP A 48 -1.69 8.19 -2.37
C ASP A 48 -2.65 9.35 -2.12
N LEU A 49 -3.62 9.16 -1.24
CA LEU A 49 -4.57 10.18 -0.85
C LEU A 49 -3.93 11.21 0.11
N ALA A 50 -3.03 10.75 0.98
CA ALA A 50 -2.38 11.54 2.02
C ALA A 50 -1.11 12.22 1.48
N ASP A 51 -1.12 13.54 1.36
CA ASP A 51 0.07 14.29 0.90
C ASP A 51 1.24 14.15 1.88
N GLU A 52 0.97 14.01 3.16
CA GLU A 52 2.00 13.77 4.20
C GLU A 52 2.80 12.49 3.93
N MET A 53 2.14 11.42 3.47
CA MET A 53 2.80 10.19 3.04
C MET A 53 3.67 10.43 1.81
N LEU A 54 3.17 11.19 0.84
CA LEU A 54 3.92 11.52 -0.37
C LEU A 54 5.13 12.43 -0.10
N VAL A 55 5.06 13.31 0.89
CA VAL A 55 6.22 14.09 1.35
C VAL A 55 7.35 13.15 1.82
N ILE A 56 7.01 12.13 2.61
CA ILE A 56 7.98 11.14 3.08
C ILE A 56 8.51 10.31 1.90
N ALA A 57 7.62 9.86 1.00
CA ALA A 57 7.99 9.09 -0.18
C ALA A 57 8.97 9.85 -1.09
N ARG A 58 8.67 11.11 -1.42
CA ARG A 58 9.56 11.97 -2.22
C ARG A 58 10.91 12.19 -1.54
N ARG A 59 10.93 12.33 -0.21
CA ARG A 59 12.18 12.47 0.56
C ARG A 59 13.01 11.19 0.50
N ARG A 60 12.39 10.04 0.65
CA ARG A 60 13.02 8.71 0.54
C ARG A 60 13.65 8.52 -0.84
N CYS A 61 12.92 8.79 -1.92
CA CYS A 61 13.40 8.67 -3.29
C CYS A 61 14.60 9.58 -3.59
N ARG A 62 14.60 10.83 -3.11
CA ARG A 62 15.71 11.76 -3.30
C ARG A 62 17.01 11.22 -2.69
N ALA A 63 16.94 10.67 -1.48
CA ALA A 63 18.10 10.12 -0.79
C ALA A 63 18.73 8.94 -1.55
N ARG A 64 17.91 8.15 -2.26
CA ARG A 64 18.35 6.98 -3.03
C ARG A 64 18.52 7.22 -4.53
N ARG A 65 18.29 8.46 -5.00
CA ARG A 65 18.33 8.84 -6.43
C ARG A 65 17.39 8.01 -7.31
N SER A 66 16.32 7.47 -6.76
CA SER A 66 15.30 6.73 -7.50
C SER A 66 14.40 7.68 -8.27
N SER A 67 14.08 7.39 -9.51
CA SER A 67 13.12 8.15 -10.31
C SER A 67 11.74 7.49 -10.17
N ILE A 68 10.89 8.09 -9.36
CA ILE A 68 9.52 7.68 -9.17
C ILE A 68 8.64 8.92 -9.24
N ASP A 69 7.55 8.85 -9.98
CA ASP A 69 6.54 9.89 -9.99
C ASP A 69 5.54 9.67 -8.87
N PHE A 70 5.37 10.65 -7.98
CA PHE A 70 4.39 10.61 -6.92
C PHE A 70 3.28 11.62 -7.15
N LEU A 71 2.04 11.13 -7.15
CA LEU A 71 0.82 11.91 -7.40
C LEU A 71 -0.12 11.80 -6.19
N GLN A 72 -0.68 12.92 -5.76
CA GLN A 72 -1.80 12.89 -4.83
C GLN A 72 -3.07 12.57 -5.59
N GLY A 73 -3.86 11.61 -5.09
CA GLY A 73 -5.12 11.24 -5.73
C GLY A 73 -5.93 10.22 -4.95
N ASP A 74 -7.21 10.22 -5.22
CA ASP A 74 -8.18 9.29 -4.66
C ASP A 74 -8.40 8.11 -5.61
N VAL A 75 -7.95 6.93 -5.19
CA VAL A 75 -8.07 5.68 -5.97
C VAL A 75 -9.52 5.29 -6.29
N LEU A 76 -10.52 5.91 -5.64
CA LEU A 76 -11.94 5.65 -5.90
C LEU A 76 -12.50 6.49 -7.04
N LYS A 77 -11.87 7.59 -7.42
CA LYS A 77 -12.49 8.55 -8.37
C LYS A 77 -11.53 9.14 -9.40
N ASP A 78 -10.25 9.33 -9.04
CA ASP A 78 -9.33 10.05 -9.89
C ASP A 78 -8.81 9.18 -11.04
N ARG A 79 -8.39 9.84 -12.11
CA ARG A 79 -7.76 9.20 -13.26
C ARG A 79 -6.30 9.60 -13.32
N PHE A 80 -5.45 8.61 -13.46
CA PHE A 80 -4.01 8.76 -13.63
C PHE A 80 -3.64 8.47 -15.08
N ALA A 81 -2.53 9.02 -15.55
CA ALA A 81 -2.01 8.71 -16.87
C ALA A 81 -1.81 7.19 -17.01
N GLY A 82 -2.12 6.64 -18.14
CA GLY A 82 -1.99 5.20 -18.41
C GLY A 82 -2.51 4.87 -19.81
N PRO A 83 -2.73 3.61 -20.14
CA PRO A 83 -2.82 2.43 -19.27
C PRO A 83 -1.45 1.83 -18.87
N TYR A 84 -1.45 1.01 -17.83
CA TYR A 84 -0.26 0.37 -17.27
C TYR A 84 -0.28 -1.14 -17.48
N PRO A 85 0.88 -1.78 -17.76
CA PRO A 85 0.98 -3.24 -17.84
C PRO A 85 0.68 -3.91 -16.51
N VAL A 86 1.13 -3.31 -15.41
CA VAL A 86 0.79 -3.77 -14.06
C VAL A 86 0.34 -2.59 -13.21
N VAL A 87 -0.77 -2.80 -12.51
CA VAL A 87 -1.23 -1.96 -11.40
C VAL A 87 -1.02 -2.74 -10.12
N SER A 88 -0.46 -2.11 -9.10
CA SER A 88 -0.27 -2.71 -7.77
C SER A 88 -1.02 -1.93 -6.69
N ALA A 89 -1.40 -2.62 -5.62
CA ALA A 89 -1.92 -2.03 -4.40
C ALA A 89 -1.55 -2.91 -3.22
N SER A 90 -0.61 -2.46 -2.40
CA SER A 90 -0.20 -3.16 -1.18
C SER A 90 -0.66 -2.41 0.07
N GLY A 91 -0.77 -3.14 1.19
CA GLY A 91 -1.23 -2.57 2.46
C GLY A 91 -2.74 -2.62 2.62
N GLU A 92 -3.35 -3.68 2.08
CA GLU A 92 -4.74 -4.08 2.36
C GLU A 92 -5.79 -2.99 2.05
N ILE A 93 -5.55 -2.18 1.02
CA ILE A 93 -6.43 -1.05 0.64
C ILE A 93 -7.89 -1.49 0.53
N VAL A 94 -8.14 -2.70 0.00
CA VAL A 94 -9.49 -3.25 -0.17
C VAL A 94 -10.22 -3.39 1.17
N ASN A 95 -9.48 -3.71 2.24
CA ASN A 95 -10.07 -3.88 3.58
C ASN A 95 -10.50 -2.55 4.23
N HIS A 96 -10.00 -1.42 3.75
CA HIS A 96 -10.41 -0.09 4.20
C HIS A 96 -11.65 0.45 3.46
N LEU A 97 -12.18 -0.31 2.49
CA LEU A 97 -13.37 0.09 1.73
C LEU A 97 -14.63 -0.40 2.44
N GLU A 98 -15.23 0.45 3.24
CA GLU A 98 -16.32 0.17 4.19
C GLU A 98 -17.62 -0.39 3.57
N THR A 99 -17.80 -0.35 2.25
CA THR A 99 -19.02 -0.80 1.57
C THR A 99 -18.73 -1.53 0.26
N GLU A 100 -19.56 -2.51 -0.09
CA GLU A 100 -19.49 -3.20 -1.38
C GLU A 100 -19.52 -2.23 -2.57
N ARG A 101 -20.25 -1.13 -2.46
CA ARG A 101 -20.30 -0.08 -3.49
C ARG A 101 -18.93 0.60 -3.66
N LYS A 102 -18.19 0.88 -2.57
CA LYS A 102 -16.83 1.42 -2.65
C LYS A 102 -15.88 0.38 -3.25
N VAL A 103 -16.00 -0.88 -2.86
CA VAL A 103 -15.20 -1.99 -3.42
C VAL A 103 -15.44 -2.10 -4.94
N ALA A 104 -16.69 -2.17 -5.38
CA ALA A 104 -17.02 -2.23 -6.80
C ALA A 104 -16.50 -1.02 -7.58
N ARG A 105 -16.62 0.18 -7.01
CA ARG A 105 -16.09 1.42 -7.61
C ARG A 105 -14.57 1.41 -7.71
N TYR A 106 -13.89 0.91 -6.68
CA TYR A 106 -12.44 0.76 -6.67
C TYR A 106 -11.97 -0.14 -7.81
N PHE A 107 -12.49 -1.37 -7.90
CA PHE A 107 -12.12 -2.29 -8.97
C PHE A 107 -12.46 -1.75 -10.36
N ALA A 108 -13.62 -1.09 -10.51
CA ALA A 108 -13.98 -0.44 -11.77
C ALA A 108 -13.01 0.69 -12.15
N ASN A 109 -12.50 1.44 -11.17
CA ASN A 109 -11.51 2.48 -11.43
C ASN A 109 -10.14 1.87 -11.76
N VAL A 110 -9.69 0.87 -11.00
CA VAL A 110 -8.44 0.14 -11.27
C VAL A 110 -8.44 -0.44 -12.68
N PHE A 111 -9.54 -1.10 -13.10
CA PHE A 111 -9.67 -1.69 -14.43
C PHE A 111 -9.41 -0.70 -15.57
N ARG A 112 -9.73 0.57 -15.40
CA ARG A 112 -9.48 1.62 -16.40
C ARG A 112 -8.00 1.98 -16.58
N HIS A 113 -7.17 1.61 -15.60
CA HIS A 113 -5.74 1.88 -15.62
C HIS A 113 -4.90 0.67 -16.06
N VAL A 114 -5.50 -0.53 -16.05
CA VAL A 114 -4.84 -1.75 -16.53
C VAL A 114 -4.96 -1.82 -18.05
N GLN A 115 -3.83 -2.00 -18.75
CA GLN A 115 -3.84 -2.18 -20.21
C GLN A 115 -4.51 -3.52 -20.59
N PRO A 116 -5.00 -3.69 -21.83
CA PRO A 116 -5.43 -5.00 -22.34
C PRO A 116 -4.33 -6.04 -22.17
N GLY A 117 -4.66 -7.16 -21.50
CA GLY A 117 -3.68 -8.22 -21.15
C GLY A 117 -2.80 -7.89 -19.94
N GLY A 118 -2.95 -6.72 -19.32
CA GLY A 118 -2.25 -6.35 -18.09
C GLY A 118 -2.83 -7.01 -16.83
N VAL A 119 -2.18 -6.77 -15.71
CA VAL A 119 -2.51 -7.43 -14.43
C VAL A 119 -2.69 -6.40 -13.31
N PHE A 120 -3.64 -6.67 -12.41
CA PHE A 120 -3.77 -5.99 -11.13
C PHE A 120 -3.32 -6.93 -10.00
N VAL A 121 -2.31 -6.53 -9.22
CA VAL A 121 -1.76 -7.26 -8.08
C VAL A 121 -2.10 -6.52 -6.80
N PHE A 122 -2.81 -7.16 -5.89
CA PHE A 122 -3.18 -6.55 -4.60
C PHE A 122 -3.15 -7.58 -3.47
N ASP A 123 -3.06 -7.11 -2.24
CA ASP A 123 -3.24 -7.91 -1.04
C ASP A 123 -4.55 -7.56 -0.34
N ALA A 124 -5.03 -8.51 0.44
CA ALA A 124 -6.20 -8.34 1.28
C ALA A 124 -6.14 -9.30 2.47
N ILE A 125 -6.60 -8.84 3.62
CA ILE A 125 -6.77 -9.68 4.81
C ILE A 125 -8.08 -10.45 4.63
N GLN A 126 -7.99 -11.78 4.78
CA GLN A 126 -9.17 -12.65 4.74
C GLN A 126 -9.92 -12.63 6.07
N ARG A 127 -11.23 -12.83 6.02
CA ARG A 127 -12.10 -12.92 7.21
C ARG A 127 -11.55 -13.85 8.28
N ALA A 128 -11.08 -15.03 7.89
CA ALA A 128 -10.50 -16.01 8.82
C ALA A 128 -9.28 -15.47 9.60
N THR A 129 -8.54 -14.52 9.04
CA THR A 129 -7.42 -13.86 9.73
C THR A 129 -7.94 -12.96 10.86
N PHE A 130 -9.02 -12.21 10.60
CA PHE A 130 -9.65 -11.41 11.64
C PHE A 130 -10.20 -12.29 12.77
N GLU A 131 -10.98 -13.31 12.43
CA GLU A 131 -11.59 -14.24 13.38
C GLU A 131 -10.55 -14.97 14.26
N ASN A 132 -9.39 -15.31 13.72
CA ASN A 132 -8.38 -16.08 14.44
C ASN A 132 -7.31 -15.23 15.14
N ASN A 133 -7.06 -14.01 14.66
CA ASN A 133 -5.89 -13.22 15.09
C ASN A 133 -6.23 -11.84 15.67
N TRP A 134 -7.47 -11.35 15.52
CA TRP A 134 -7.85 -9.99 15.93
C TRP A 134 -8.81 -9.93 17.11
N ASP A 135 -9.16 -11.07 17.70
CA ASP A 135 -10.06 -11.11 18.83
C ASP A 135 -9.31 -10.67 20.10
N ASP A 136 -9.56 -9.44 20.53
CA ASP A 136 -9.01 -8.77 21.72
C ASP A 136 -7.48 -8.95 21.90
N ARG A 137 -6.73 -8.78 20.82
CA ARG A 137 -5.26 -8.89 20.86
C ARG A 137 -4.57 -7.55 20.81
N SER A 138 -3.54 -7.43 21.65
CA SER A 138 -2.64 -6.28 21.63
C SER A 138 -1.26 -6.70 21.11
N TYR A 139 -0.69 -5.88 20.26
CA TYR A 139 0.67 -6.03 19.74
C TYR A 139 1.50 -4.84 20.17
N TYR A 140 2.71 -5.11 20.64
CA TYR A 140 3.68 -4.10 20.98
C TYR A 140 4.84 -4.13 19.98
N LEU A 141 5.07 -3.01 19.32
CA LEU A 141 6.13 -2.82 18.35
C LEU A 141 7.10 -1.76 18.89
N SER A 142 8.35 -2.13 19.07
CA SER A 142 9.39 -1.19 19.54
C SER A 142 10.36 -0.88 18.40
N GLY A 143 10.64 0.41 18.21
CA GLY A 143 11.60 0.92 17.24
C GLY A 143 12.59 1.89 17.87
N GLU A 144 13.58 2.31 17.12
CA GLU A 144 14.60 3.25 17.58
C GLU A 144 14.02 4.63 17.95
N THR A 145 13.05 5.11 17.19
CA THR A 145 12.45 6.44 17.33
C THR A 145 11.19 6.48 18.17
N GLY A 146 10.61 5.30 18.47
CA GLY A 146 9.36 5.22 19.23
C GLY A 146 8.83 3.81 19.34
N ASP A 147 7.76 3.69 20.10
CA ASP A 147 7.04 2.45 20.32
C ASP A 147 5.59 2.61 19.86
N ILE A 148 4.97 1.53 19.39
CA ILE A 148 3.57 1.51 18.97
C ILE A 148 2.88 0.38 19.74
N VAL A 149 1.74 0.70 20.35
CA VAL A 149 0.78 -0.28 20.85
C VAL A 149 -0.37 -0.35 19.84
N GLN A 150 -0.68 -1.54 19.42
CA GLN A 150 -1.73 -1.81 18.44
C GLN A 150 -2.75 -2.74 19.11
N GLU A 151 -3.96 -2.28 19.29
CA GLU A 151 -5.07 -3.02 19.89
C GLU A 151 -6.06 -3.39 18.78
N CYS A 152 -6.27 -4.69 18.61
CA CYS A 152 -7.10 -5.24 17.55
C CYS A 152 -8.38 -5.85 18.13
N SER A 153 -9.52 -5.57 17.51
CA SER A 153 -10.80 -6.18 17.84
C SER A 153 -11.56 -6.61 16.59
N TRP A 154 -12.39 -7.64 16.73
CA TRP A 154 -13.23 -8.17 15.67
C TRP A 154 -14.70 -8.19 16.08
N ASP A 155 -15.54 -7.47 15.36
CA ASP A 155 -17.00 -7.54 15.48
C ASP A 155 -17.57 -8.47 14.41
N ALA A 156 -17.89 -9.70 14.82
CA ALA A 156 -18.39 -10.73 13.91
C ALA A 156 -19.80 -10.43 13.36
N GLU A 157 -20.64 -9.69 14.11
CA GLU A 157 -21.99 -9.33 13.67
C GLU A 157 -21.95 -8.27 12.57
N ARG A 158 -21.07 -7.29 12.72
CA ARG A 158 -20.89 -6.20 11.77
C ARG A 158 -19.89 -6.54 10.66
N ASN A 159 -19.14 -7.62 10.81
CA ASN A 159 -18.04 -8.03 9.94
C ASN A 159 -16.97 -6.91 9.81
N VAL A 160 -16.59 -6.33 10.96
CA VAL A 160 -15.65 -5.19 11.04
C VAL A 160 -14.50 -5.52 11.98
N GLY A 161 -13.28 -5.41 11.46
CA GLY A 161 -12.06 -5.38 12.27
C GLY A 161 -11.69 -3.93 12.60
N THR A 162 -11.33 -3.67 13.85
CA THR A 162 -10.87 -2.35 14.30
C THR A 162 -9.46 -2.47 14.85
N VAL A 163 -8.60 -1.52 14.48
CA VAL A 163 -7.25 -1.37 15.05
C VAL A 163 -7.13 0.02 15.64
N GLU A 164 -6.86 0.09 16.93
CA GLU A 164 -6.44 1.31 17.59
C GLU A 164 -4.91 1.31 17.73
N MET A 165 -4.27 2.38 17.31
CA MET A 165 -2.82 2.51 17.39
C MET A 165 -2.42 3.70 18.26
N THR A 166 -1.67 3.43 19.33
CA THR A 166 -1.08 4.46 20.18
C THR A 166 0.44 4.49 19.97
N GLY A 167 0.93 5.63 19.50
CA GLY A 167 2.37 5.86 19.27
C GLY A 167 3.04 6.64 20.39
N TYR A 168 4.18 6.18 20.87
CA TYR A 168 5.01 6.85 21.85
C TYR A 168 6.35 7.24 21.20
N VAL A 169 6.59 8.54 21.05
CA VAL A 169 7.86 9.03 20.49
C VAL A 169 8.93 9.07 21.56
N LYS A 170 10.05 8.41 21.34
CA LYS A 170 11.22 8.50 22.21
C LYS A 170 11.86 9.88 22.06
N GLN A 171 11.93 10.63 23.15
CA GLN A 171 12.68 11.88 23.13
C GLN A 171 14.17 11.57 22.92
N ALA A 172 14.80 12.28 21.98
CA ALA A 172 16.25 12.24 21.87
C ALA A 172 16.82 12.68 23.23
N ARG A 173 17.59 11.81 23.89
CA ARG A 173 18.32 12.21 25.09
C ARG A 173 19.23 13.37 24.66
N GLY A 174 18.97 14.55 25.22
CA GLY A 174 19.80 15.74 24.98
C GLY A 174 21.26 15.42 25.22
N ALA A 175 22.09 15.79 24.26
CA ALA A 175 23.53 15.82 24.40
C ALA A 175 23.95 16.99 25.32
#